data_3ab9ff2535a2a650be8aa3b244d9d8c5
#
_entry.id   3ab9ff2535a2a650be8aa3b244d9d8c5
#
_cell.length_a   1.000
_cell.length_b   1.000
_cell.length_c   1.000
_cell.angle_alpha   90.00
_cell.angle_beta   90.00
_cell.angle_gamma   90.00
#
_symmetry.space_group_name_H-M   'P 1'
#
loop_
_entity.id
_entity.type
_entity.pdbx_description
1 polymer ?
#
loop_
_entity_poly.entity_id
_entity_poly.type
_entity_poly.pdbx_seq_one_letter_code
_entity_poly.pdbx_strand_id
1 'polypeptide(L)'
;QNLQRAGFSRYYWYPPGEKTMREKIAYARTFAPFNWLIGAGEYVSNIEADQQQAALRQLRGVRFESHGYVAVLSMDGRVLVSPTRPQSEGLLVSQLNGQERRAVEAVLGQARRGGGLVRYQWHHPDSDALVEKLSYVSVYAPWNWVLVTGVYLDEFDQVMATEQQAVDGRARNRLLVGAGITLLVLAGALV
;
A
#
# COMPACT_ATOMS: atom_id res chain seq x y z
N GLN A 1 24.23 -9.66 47.31
CA GLN A 1 24.18 -9.35 45.86
C GLN A 1 23.10 -10.22 45.23
N ASN A 2 21.93 -9.63 44.96
CA ASN A 2 20.86 -10.30 44.23
C ASN A 2 21.28 -10.42 42.74
N LEU A 3 21.92 -11.53 42.39
CA LEU A 3 22.05 -11.94 41.01
C LEU A 3 20.63 -12.16 40.47
N GLN A 4 20.19 -11.31 39.55
CA GLN A 4 18.92 -11.52 38.82
C GLN A 4 19.00 -12.91 38.18
N ARG A 5 18.18 -13.84 38.66
CA ARG A 5 18.19 -15.25 38.23
C ARG A 5 17.66 -15.44 36.81
N ALA A 6 17.16 -14.37 36.18
CA ALA A 6 16.70 -14.34 34.81
C ALA A 6 16.56 -12.89 34.33
N GLY A 7 16.79 -12.63 33.06
CA GLY A 7 16.59 -11.28 32.49
C GLY A 7 16.97 -11.16 31.02
N PHE A 8 16.53 -10.04 30.43
CA PHE A 8 16.94 -9.60 29.11
C PHE A 8 18.23 -8.78 29.20
N SER A 9 19.07 -8.96 28.19
CA SER A 9 20.28 -8.16 27.96
C SER A 9 20.37 -7.74 26.50
N ARG A 10 21.01 -6.61 26.28
CA ARG A 10 21.23 -6.04 24.94
C ARG A 10 22.72 -5.74 24.82
N TYR A 11 23.37 -6.31 23.80
CA TYR A 11 24.80 -6.21 23.60
C TYR A 11 25.17 -6.45 22.13
N TYR A 12 26.41 -6.13 21.78
CA TYR A 12 26.94 -6.38 20.44
C TYR A 12 27.70 -7.69 20.41
N TRP A 13 27.45 -8.50 19.39
CA TRP A 13 28.09 -9.81 19.21
C TRP A 13 28.30 -10.13 17.74
N TYR A 14 29.27 -10.98 17.46
CA TYR A 14 29.54 -11.43 16.10
C TYR A 14 28.51 -12.51 15.68
N PRO A 15 27.78 -12.33 14.57
CA PRO A 15 27.05 -13.43 13.97
C PRO A 15 27.99 -14.54 13.52
N PRO A 16 27.53 -15.80 13.48
CA PRO A 16 28.34 -16.91 12.99
C PRO A 16 28.88 -16.64 11.58
N GLY A 17 30.21 -16.69 11.41
CA GLY A 17 30.87 -16.45 10.13
C GLY A 17 31.08 -14.99 9.74
N GLU A 18 30.60 -14.04 10.52
CA GLU A 18 30.78 -12.60 10.25
C GLU A 18 31.92 -12.00 11.08
N LYS A 19 32.54 -10.94 10.52
CA LYS A 19 33.61 -10.19 11.20
C LYS A 19 33.14 -8.87 11.81
N THR A 20 31.86 -8.52 11.61
CA THR A 20 31.27 -7.29 12.11
C THR A 20 30.27 -7.61 13.22
N MET A 21 30.41 -6.93 14.35
CA MET A 21 29.45 -7.06 15.45
C MET A 21 28.11 -6.46 15.08
N ARG A 22 27.02 -7.14 15.43
CA ARG A 22 25.66 -6.64 15.34
C ARG A 22 25.00 -6.64 16.71
N GLU A 23 24.03 -5.76 16.89
CA GLU A 23 23.28 -5.67 18.12
C GLU A 23 22.42 -6.92 18.30
N LYS A 24 22.47 -7.53 19.50
CA LYS A 24 21.77 -8.74 19.87
C LYS A 24 20.98 -8.52 21.14
N ILE A 25 19.75 -9.01 21.17
CA ILE A 25 18.92 -9.12 22.36
C ILE A 25 18.93 -10.58 22.79
N ALA A 26 19.21 -10.83 24.05
CA ALA A 26 19.21 -12.18 24.61
C ALA A 26 18.45 -12.20 25.94
N TYR A 27 17.76 -13.30 26.18
CA TYR A 27 17.22 -13.65 27.48
C TYR A 27 18.06 -14.75 28.08
N ALA A 28 18.50 -14.59 29.32
CA ALA A 28 19.26 -15.58 30.03
C ALA A 28 18.61 -15.96 31.37
N ARG A 29 18.72 -17.21 31.74
CA ARG A 29 18.18 -17.77 32.99
C ARG A 29 19.18 -18.73 33.61
N THR A 30 19.32 -18.67 34.93
CA THR A 30 20.10 -19.67 35.71
C THR A 30 19.30 -20.96 35.84
N PHE A 31 19.96 -22.09 35.56
CA PHE A 31 19.45 -23.43 35.81
C PHE A 31 20.16 -24.00 37.02
N ALA A 32 19.53 -23.86 38.18
CA ALA A 32 20.11 -24.15 39.48
C ALA A 32 20.67 -25.57 39.66
N PRO A 33 20.02 -26.65 39.13
CA PRO A 33 20.51 -28.03 39.37
C PRO A 33 21.94 -28.27 38.91
N PHE A 34 22.40 -27.54 37.87
CA PHE A 34 23.77 -27.69 37.35
C PHE A 34 24.57 -26.38 37.41
N ASN A 35 24.05 -25.37 38.07
CA ASN A 35 24.63 -24.02 38.11
C ASN A 35 24.97 -23.48 36.70
N TRP A 36 24.10 -23.77 35.73
CA TRP A 36 24.26 -23.31 34.35
C TRP A 36 23.51 -21.99 34.12
N LEU A 37 24.10 -21.17 33.27
CA LEU A 37 23.40 -20.03 32.65
C LEU A 37 22.95 -20.46 31.25
N ILE A 38 21.63 -20.54 31.04
CA ILE A 38 21.04 -20.87 29.75
C ILE A 38 20.47 -19.60 29.16
N GLY A 39 20.84 -19.29 27.93
CA GLY A 39 20.35 -18.11 27.23
C GLY A 39 20.01 -18.40 25.76
N ALA A 40 19.06 -17.66 25.22
CA ALA A 40 18.74 -17.60 23.83
C ALA A 40 18.62 -16.13 23.42
N GLY A 41 18.98 -15.82 22.19
CA GLY A 41 18.89 -14.43 21.72
C GLY A 41 18.96 -14.33 20.21
N GLU A 42 18.49 -13.19 19.71
CA GLU A 42 18.40 -12.91 18.28
C GLU A 42 19.03 -11.53 17.99
N TYR A 43 19.52 -11.35 16.78
CA TYR A 43 20.04 -10.07 16.31
C TYR A 43 18.89 -9.12 15.98
N VAL A 44 19.01 -7.87 16.41
CA VAL A 44 17.98 -6.84 16.17
C VAL A 44 17.68 -6.70 14.68
N SER A 45 18.71 -6.75 13.85
CA SER A 45 18.55 -6.68 12.38
C SER A 45 17.75 -7.84 11.78
N ASN A 46 17.81 -9.04 12.38
CA ASN A 46 17.00 -10.18 11.92
C ASN A 46 15.53 -9.98 12.31
N ILE A 47 15.28 -9.51 13.54
CA ILE A 47 13.93 -9.19 14.01
C ILE A 47 13.30 -8.14 13.12
N GLU A 48 14.02 -7.08 12.76
CA GLU A 48 13.55 -6.04 11.85
C GLU A 48 13.26 -6.59 10.46
N ALA A 49 14.14 -7.41 9.91
CA ALA A 49 13.94 -8.04 8.61
C ALA A 49 12.69 -8.93 8.59
N ASP A 50 12.46 -9.72 9.65
CA ASP A 50 11.27 -10.55 9.79
C ASP A 50 10.00 -9.71 9.88
N GLN A 51 10.02 -8.61 10.63
CA GLN A 51 8.91 -7.66 10.73
C GLN A 51 8.62 -7.01 9.38
N GLN A 52 9.64 -6.56 8.65
CA GLN A 52 9.48 -6.01 7.30
C GLN A 52 8.86 -7.03 6.36
N GLN A 53 9.34 -8.26 6.35
CA GLN A 53 8.79 -9.33 5.52
C GLN A 53 7.33 -9.64 5.88
N ALA A 54 6.99 -9.67 7.17
CA ALA A 54 5.61 -9.85 7.62
C ALA A 54 4.71 -8.71 7.15
N ALA A 55 5.16 -7.47 7.28
CA ALA A 55 4.42 -6.30 6.82
C ALA A 55 4.21 -6.31 5.29
N LEU A 56 5.25 -6.62 4.50
CA LEU A 56 5.13 -6.72 3.03
C LEU A 56 4.13 -7.82 2.62
N ARG A 57 4.12 -8.97 3.31
CA ARG A 57 3.12 -10.03 3.06
C ARG A 57 1.69 -9.54 3.31
N GLN A 58 1.47 -8.80 4.40
CA GLN A 58 0.16 -8.23 4.72
C GLN A 58 -0.25 -7.18 3.69
N LEU A 59 0.64 -6.23 3.36
CA LEU A 59 0.36 -5.16 2.41
C LEU A 59 0.08 -5.68 1.00
N ARG A 60 0.74 -6.76 0.58
CA ARG A 60 0.48 -7.42 -0.72
C ARG A 60 -0.96 -7.93 -0.84
N GLY A 61 -1.58 -8.30 0.28
CA GLY A 61 -2.98 -8.78 0.33
C GLY A 61 -4.02 -7.68 0.46
N VAL A 62 -3.64 -6.44 0.74
CA VAL A 62 -4.59 -5.33 0.94
C VAL A 62 -5.32 -5.03 -0.37
N ARG A 63 -6.65 -5.04 -0.30
CA ARG A 63 -7.54 -4.61 -1.38
C ARG A 63 -8.63 -3.74 -0.78
N PHE A 64 -9.06 -2.74 -1.51
CA PHE A 64 -10.19 -1.88 -1.15
C PHE A 64 -10.88 -1.40 -2.43
N GLU A 65 -12.18 -1.17 -2.35
CA GLU A 65 -13.02 -0.87 -3.52
C GLU A 65 -12.86 -1.90 -4.64
N SER A 66 -13.04 -1.51 -5.90
CA SER A 66 -12.94 -2.41 -7.06
C SER A 66 -11.49 -2.80 -7.36
N HIS A 67 -10.61 -1.81 -7.45
CA HIS A 67 -9.23 -1.97 -7.92
C HIS A 67 -8.17 -1.32 -7.00
N GLY A 68 -8.59 -0.96 -5.76
CA GLY A 68 -7.70 -0.36 -4.79
C GLY A 68 -6.69 -1.36 -4.21
N TYR A 69 -5.44 -0.95 -4.10
CA TYR A 69 -4.34 -1.72 -3.52
C TYR A 69 -3.25 -0.82 -2.95
N VAL A 70 -2.34 -1.42 -2.19
CA VAL A 70 -1.15 -0.74 -1.70
C VAL A 70 0.07 -1.29 -2.43
N ALA A 71 0.83 -0.42 -3.08
CA ALA A 71 2.17 -0.71 -3.56
C ALA A 71 3.22 -0.18 -2.58
N VAL A 72 4.37 -0.81 -2.51
CA VAL A 72 5.47 -0.41 -1.64
C VAL A 72 6.77 -0.35 -2.43
N LEU A 73 7.48 0.76 -2.31
CA LEU A 73 8.82 0.96 -2.84
C LEU A 73 9.77 1.24 -1.67
N SER A 74 11.06 0.99 -1.85
CA SER A 74 12.08 1.59 -1.00
C SER A 74 12.50 2.96 -1.55
N MET A 75 12.99 3.84 -0.69
CA MET A 75 13.45 5.20 -1.10
C MET A 75 14.63 5.18 -2.08
N ASP A 76 15.39 4.08 -2.15
CA ASP A 76 16.46 3.85 -3.15
C ASP A 76 15.91 3.36 -4.50
N GLY A 77 14.59 3.15 -4.61
CA GLY A 77 13.91 2.84 -5.86
C GLY A 77 13.73 1.35 -6.16
N ARG A 78 13.79 0.47 -5.17
CA ARG A 78 13.44 -0.93 -5.33
C ARG A 78 11.93 -1.12 -5.17
N VAL A 79 11.33 -1.89 -6.04
CA VAL A 79 9.92 -2.31 -5.93
C VAL A 79 9.82 -3.44 -4.90
N LEU A 80 9.11 -3.21 -3.78
CA LEU A 80 8.94 -4.19 -2.71
C LEU A 80 7.62 -4.93 -2.81
N VAL A 81 6.54 -4.23 -3.15
CA VAL A 81 5.20 -4.80 -3.39
C VAL A 81 4.57 -4.10 -4.58
N SER A 82 4.16 -4.87 -5.57
CA SER A 82 3.43 -4.40 -6.75
C SER A 82 2.32 -5.38 -7.12
N PRO A 83 1.11 -5.25 -6.54
CA PRO A 83 0.04 -6.24 -6.71
C PRO A 83 -0.44 -6.42 -8.16
N THR A 84 -0.37 -5.38 -8.98
CA THR A 84 -0.74 -5.44 -10.41
C THR A 84 0.43 -5.82 -11.33
N ARG A 85 1.68 -5.74 -10.84
CA ARG A 85 2.90 -6.07 -11.59
C ARG A 85 3.87 -6.86 -10.70
N PRO A 86 3.52 -8.09 -10.28
CA PRO A 86 4.38 -8.89 -9.37
C PRO A 86 5.76 -9.19 -9.96
N GLN A 87 5.87 -9.25 -11.29
CA GLN A 87 7.15 -9.46 -11.99
C GLN A 87 8.15 -8.32 -11.81
N SER A 88 7.69 -7.13 -11.40
CA SER A 88 8.55 -5.97 -11.12
C SER A 88 9.06 -5.96 -9.68
N GLU A 89 8.53 -6.83 -8.80
CA GLU A 89 9.00 -6.92 -7.42
C GLU A 89 10.47 -7.36 -7.34
N GLY A 90 11.22 -6.72 -6.50
CA GLY A 90 12.67 -6.92 -6.34
C GLY A 90 13.53 -6.11 -7.31
N LEU A 91 12.97 -5.60 -8.41
CA LEU A 91 13.72 -4.81 -9.38
C LEU A 91 13.98 -3.38 -8.87
N LEU A 92 15.10 -2.82 -9.27
CA LEU A 92 15.38 -1.39 -9.12
C LEU A 92 14.68 -0.60 -10.23
N VAL A 93 14.38 0.67 -9.99
CA VAL A 93 13.78 1.58 -10.97
C VAL A 93 14.54 1.61 -12.29
N SER A 94 15.87 1.48 -12.26
CA SER A 94 16.72 1.43 -13.45
C SER A 94 16.51 0.19 -14.32
N GLN A 95 15.97 -0.88 -13.75
CA GLN A 95 15.71 -2.16 -14.42
C GLN A 95 14.28 -2.28 -14.96
N LEU A 96 13.40 -1.33 -14.60
CA LEU A 96 12.02 -1.31 -15.07
C LEU A 96 11.94 -0.88 -16.55
N ASN A 97 10.86 -1.30 -17.21
CA ASN A 97 10.55 -0.81 -18.56
C ASN A 97 10.22 0.70 -18.56
N GLY A 98 10.16 1.31 -19.75
CA GLY A 98 10.07 2.76 -19.89
C GLY A 98 8.85 3.38 -19.22
N GLN A 99 7.70 2.71 -19.23
CA GLN A 99 6.47 3.22 -18.63
C GLN A 99 6.43 3.03 -17.11
N GLU A 100 6.74 1.84 -16.65
CA GLU A 100 6.82 1.54 -15.22
C GLU A 100 7.88 2.41 -14.54
N ARG A 101 9.03 2.59 -15.20
CA ARG A 101 10.09 3.49 -14.72
C ARG A 101 9.58 4.90 -14.51
N ARG A 102 8.89 5.50 -15.49
CA ARG A 102 8.37 6.87 -15.38
C ARG A 102 7.39 7.01 -14.20
N ALA A 103 6.50 6.03 -14.02
CA ALA A 103 5.55 6.02 -12.92
C ALA A 103 6.26 5.94 -11.55
N VAL A 104 7.21 5.00 -11.40
CA VAL A 104 8.01 4.85 -10.17
C VAL A 104 8.85 6.10 -9.89
N GLU A 105 9.47 6.70 -10.90
CA GLU A 105 10.21 7.96 -10.76
C GLU A 105 9.33 9.13 -10.30
N ALA A 106 8.10 9.23 -10.83
CA ALA A 106 7.14 10.25 -10.39
C ALA A 106 6.76 10.06 -8.92
N VAL A 107 6.49 8.82 -8.51
CA VAL A 107 6.19 8.46 -7.10
C VAL A 107 7.37 8.78 -6.18
N LEU A 108 8.59 8.36 -6.54
CA LEU A 108 9.80 8.64 -5.75
C LEU A 108 10.09 10.15 -5.69
N GLY A 109 9.85 10.86 -6.79
CA GLY A 109 9.94 12.32 -6.82
C GLY A 109 8.98 12.97 -5.82
N GLN A 110 7.74 12.47 -5.71
CA GLN A 110 6.76 12.94 -4.75
C GLN A 110 7.15 12.54 -3.31
N ALA A 111 7.65 11.33 -3.10
CA ALA A 111 8.13 10.88 -1.79
C ALA A 111 9.27 11.77 -1.25
N ARG A 112 10.23 12.15 -2.11
CA ARG A 112 11.34 13.07 -1.75
C ARG A 112 10.85 14.47 -1.39
N ARG A 113 9.68 14.89 -1.85
CA ARG A 113 9.02 16.16 -1.46
C ARG A 113 8.17 16.04 -0.18
N GLY A 114 8.20 14.89 0.50
CA GLY A 114 7.45 14.63 1.73
C GLY A 114 6.13 13.90 1.54
N GLY A 115 5.85 13.36 0.36
CA GLY A 115 4.61 12.65 0.07
C GLY A 115 3.51 13.54 -0.53
N GLY A 116 2.25 13.04 -0.54
CA GLY A 116 1.10 13.73 -1.11
C GLY A 116 0.63 13.14 -2.43
N LEU A 117 -0.21 13.87 -3.15
CA LEU A 117 -0.83 13.41 -4.39
C LEU A 117 0.12 13.48 -5.58
N VAL A 118 0.06 12.47 -6.44
CA VAL A 118 0.80 12.40 -7.71
C VAL A 118 -0.06 11.75 -8.79
N ARG A 119 0.01 12.27 -10.01
CA ARG A 119 -0.64 11.70 -11.19
C ARG A 119 0.40 11.08 -12.10
N TYR A 120 0.07 9.92 -12.66
CA TYR A 120 0.89 9.21 -13.65
C TYR A 120 0.04 8.20 -14.41
N GLN A 121 0.53 7.72 -15.53
CA GLN A 121 -0.10 6.62 -16.27
C GLN A 121 0.33 5.27 -15.68
N TRP A 122 -0.65 4.39 -15.47
CA TRP A 122 -0.41 3.04 -14.99
C TRP A 122 -1.33 2.04 -15.71
N HIS A 123 -0.94 0.80 -15.67
CA HIS A 123 -1.73 -0.28 -16.26
C HIS A 123 -3.00 -0.54 -15.46
N HIS A 124 -4.14 -0.54 -16.13
CA HIS A 124 -5.41 -0.92 -15.52
C HIS A 124 -5.40 -2.43 -15.23
N PRO A 125 -5.87 -2.89 -14.04
CA PRO A 125 -5.80 -4.30 -13.65
C PRO A 125 -6.50 -5.25 -14.61
N ASP A 126 -7.65 -4.86 -15.17
CA ASP A 126 -8.49 -5.74 -15.98
C ASP A 126 -8.15 -5.70 -17.46
N SER A 127 -7.69 -4.58 -18.00
CA SER A 127 -7.49 -4.38 -19.43
C SER A 127 -6.02 -4.29 -19.84
N ASP A 128 -5.11 -4.14 -18.87
CA ASP A 128 -3.69 -3.81 -19.08
C ASP A 128 -3.47 -2.50 -19.90
N ALA A 129 -4.55 -1.76 -20.18
CA ALA A 129 -4.45 -0.47 -20.85
C ALA A 129 -3.75 0.56 -19.96
N LEU A 130 -3.02 1.48 -20.58
CA LEU A 130 -2.43 2.61 -19.87
C LEU A 130 -3.50 3.68 -19.63
N VAL A 131 -3.82 3.89 -18.37
CA VAL A 131 -4.81 4.88 -17.92
C VAL A 131 -4.23 5.81 -16.88
N GLU A 132 -4.83 6.98 -16.72
CA GLU A 132 -4.38 7.93 -15.71
C GLU A 132 -4.76 7.47 -14.31
N LYS A 133 -3.79 7.50 -13.41
CA LYS A 133 -3.94 7.13 -12.00
C LYS A 133 -3.58 8.30 -11.09
N LEU A 134 -4.46 8.60 -10.16
CA LEU A 134 -4.19 9.53 -9.07
C LEU A 134 -3.84 8.72 -7.83
N SER A 135 -2.62 8.91 -7.31
CA SER A 135 -2.14 8.19 -6.14
C SER A 135 -1.73 9.13 -5.01
N TYR A 136 -1.95 8.67 -3.79
CA TYR A 136 -1.40 9.27 -2.60
C TYR A 136 -0.12 8.52 -2.20
N VAL A 137 0.94 9.28 -1.97
CA VAL A 137 2.26 8.80 -1.59
C VAL A 137 2.52 9.16 -0.14
N SER A 138 2.89 8.18 0.67
CA SER A 138 3.29 8.35 2.07
C SER A 138 4.65 7.73 2.31
N VAL A 139 5.47 8.37 3.15
CA VAL A 139 6.82 7.89 3.51
C VAL A 139 6.81 7.32 4.91
N TYR A 140 7.23 6.07 5.06
CA TYR A 140 7.48 5.43 6.34
C TYR A 140 8.99 5.44 6.62
N ALA A 141 9.43 6.48 7.30
CA ALA A 141 10.84 6.77 7.52
C ALA A 141 11.64 5.66 8.26
N PRO A 142 11.08 4.94 9.27
CA PRO A 142 11.85 3.91 9.99
C PRO A 142 12.41 2.80 9.09
N TRP A 143 11.74 2.47 7.99
CA TRP A 143 12.20 1.44 7.03
C TRP A 143 12.55 2.01 5.66
N ASN A 144 12.59 3.33 5.51
CA ASN A 144 12.78 3.99 4.22
C ASN A 144 11.81 3.49 3.13
N TRP A 145 10.55 3.23 3.51
CA TRP A 145 9.52 2.77 2.59
C TRP A 145 8.66 3.92 2.09
N VAL A 146 8.23 3.76 0.85
CA VAL A 146 7.26 4.62 0.19
C VAL A 146 6.01 3.78 -0.07
N LEU A 147 4.93 4.12 0.60
CA LEU A 147 3.63 3.48 0.42
C LEU A 147 2.82 4.28 -0.60
N VAL A 148 2.20 3.60 -1.52
CA VAL A 148 1.45 4.19 -2.63
C VAL A 148 0.08 3.54 -2.71
N THR A 149 -0.96 4.37 -2.67
CA THR A 149 -2.34 3.93 -2.91
C THR A 149 -3.01 4.93 -3.83
N GLY A 150 -4.00 4.50 -4.62
CA GLY A 150 -4.67 5.43 -5.53
C GLY A 150 -5.81 4.81 -6.31
N VAL A 151 -6.47 5.66 -7.08
CA VAL A 151 -7.64 5.35 -7.89
C VAL A 151 -7.33 5.58 -9.36
N TYR A 152 -8.00 4.84 -10.23
CA TYR A 152 -7.97 5.05 -11.67
C TYR A 152 -9.01 6.11 -12.04
N LEU A 153 -8.61 7.12 -12.83
CA LEU A 153 -9.47 8.28 -13.09
C LEU A 153 -10.57 7.97 -14.09
N ASP A 154 -10.36 7.01 -14.98
CA ASP A 154 -11.40 6.54 -15.90
C ASP A 154 -12.57 5.86 -15.16
N GLU A 155 -12.31 5.15 -14.06
CA GLU A 155 -13.37 4.60 -13.20
C GLU A 155 -14.15 5.71 -12.48
N PHE A 156 -13.44 6.72 -11.99
CA PHE A 156 -14.07 7.87 -11.35
C PHE A 156 -14.99 8.62 -12.30
N ASP A 157 -14.55 8.86 -13.53
CA ASP A 157 -15.35 9.52 -14.56
C ASP A 157 -16.59 8.69 -14.94
N GLN A 158 -16.47 7.35 -14.98
CA GLN A 158 -17.61 6.46 -15.23
C GLN A 158 -18.64 6.49 -14.10
N VAL A 159 -18.21 6.47 -12.84
CA VAL A 159 -19.12 6.57 -11.68
C VAL A 159 -19.85 7.91 -11.69
N MET A 160 -19.13 9.01 -11.92
CA MET A 160 -19.73 10.35 -12.01
C MET A 160 -20.71 10.46 -13.17
N ALA A 161 -20.37 9.92 -14.35
CA ALA A 161 -21.27 9.91 -15.51
C ALA A 161 -22.55 9.09 -15.23
N THR A 162 -22.42 7.96 -14.55
CA THR A 162 -23.57 7.09 -14.21
C THR A 162 -24.49 7.75 -13.19
N GLU A 163 -23.94 8.41 -12.18
CA GLU A 163 -24.75 9.17 -11.21
C GLU A 163 -25.45 10.36 -11.84
N GLN A 164 -24.78 11.08 -12.75
CA GLN A 164 -25.35 12.20 -13.48
C GLN A 164 -26.53 11.76 -14.37
N GLN A 165 -26.36 10.63 -15.08
CA GLN A 165 -27.42 10.02 -15.87
C GLN A 165 -28.61 9.56 -15.02
N ALA A 166 -28.38 9.03 -13.83
CA ALA A 166 -29.42 8.61 -12.91
C ALA A 166 -30.25 9.82 -12.38
N VAL A 167 -29.58 10.93 -12.11
CA VAL A 167 -30.26 12.21 -11.72
C VAL A 167 -31.05 12.79 -12.85
N ASP A 168 -30.49 12.88 -14.06
CA ASP A 168 -31.16 13.38 -15.26
C ASP A 168 -32.33 12.49 -15.68
N GLY A 169 -32.18 11.16 -15.57
CA GLY A 169 -33.27 10.21 -15.84
C GLY A 169 -34.44 10.39 -14.88
N ARG A 170 -34.20 10.63 -13.59
CA ARG A 170 -35.24 10.89 -12.58
C ARG A 170 -35.94 12.25 -12.83
N ALA A 171 -35.19 13.27 -13.19
CA ALA A 171 -35.75 14.59 -13.54
C ALA A 171 -36.60 14.49 -14.79
N ARG A 172 -36.15 13.82 -15.85
CA ARG A 172 -36.90 13.63 -17.10
C ARG A 172 -38.17 12.80 -16.92
N ASN A 173 -38.12 11.73 -16.10
CA ASN A 173 -39.33 10.94 -15.78
C ASN A 173 -40.36 11.76 -15.00
N ARG A 174 -39.93 12.59 -14.04
CA ARG A 174 -40.85 13.49 -13.31
C ARG A 174 -41.50 14.52 -14.22
N LEU A 175 -40.77 15.07 -15.18
CA LEU A 175 -41.32 16.01 -16.18
C LEU A 175 -42.30 15.31 -17.12
N LEU A 176 -42.02 14.08 -17.58
CA LEU A 176 -42.93 13.34 -18.47
C LEU A 176 -44.19 12.91 -17.73
N VAL A 177 -44.12 12.48 -16.49
CA VAL A 177 -45.29 12.14 -15.67
C VAL A 177 -46.11 13.41 -15.39
N GLY A 178 -45.46 14.53 -15.04
CA GLY A 178 -46.15 15.82 -14.84
C GLY A 178 -46.87 16.32 -16.10
N ALA A 179 -46.22 16.26 -17.26
CA ALA A 179 -46.80 16.64 -18.53
C ALA A 179 -47.98 15.70 -18.94
N GLY A 180 -47.85 14.40 -18.70
CA GLY A 180 -48.91 13.42 -18.94
C GLY A 180 -50.17 13.67 -18.08
N ILE A 181 -49.97 13.97 -16.81
CA ILE A 181 -51.10 14.32 -15.90
C ILE A 181 -51.76 15.60 -16.32
N THR A 182 -51.02 16.64 -16.71
CA THR A 182 -51.57 17.92 -17.18
C THR A 182 -52.38 17.75 -18.46
N LEU A 183 -51.91 16.94 -19.42
CA LEU A 183 -52.65 16.63 -20.66
C LEU A 183 -53.95 15.85 -20.38
N LEU A 184 -53.95 14.89 -19.44
CA LEU A 184 -55.15 14.16 -19.04
C LEU A 184 -56.19 15.06 -18.36
N VAL A 185 -55.76 16.00 -17.52
CA VAL A 185 -56.66 16.97 -16.87
C VAL A 185 -57.28 17.92 -17.90
N LEU A 186 -56.50 18.40 -18.87
CA LEU A 186 -57.00 19.26 -19.95
C LEU A 186 -57.97 18.52 -20.88
N ALA A 187 -57.69 17.26 -21.20
CA ALA A 187 -58.61 16.45 -22.02
C ALA A 187 -59.93 16.14 -21.30
N GLY A 188 -59.90 15.94 -19.98
CA GLY A 188 -61.10 15.69 -19.15
C GLY A 188 -61.95 16.96 -18.90
N ALA A 189 -61.40 18.17 -19.09
CA ALA A 189 -62.13 19.43 -18.94
C ALA A 189 -62.82 19.90 -20.21
N LEU A 190 -62.62 19.19 -21.33
CA LEU A 190 -63.20 19.48 -22.65
C LEU A 190 -64.39 18.55 -23.03
N VAL A 191 -64.81 17.67 -22.15
CA VAL A 191 -65.95 16.76 -22.21
C VAL A 191 -67.00 17.20 -21.18
#